data_f8bca2abee62e2fd925bee2718652b26
#
_entry.id   f8bca2abee62e2fd925bee2718652b26
#
_cell.length_a   1.000
_cell.length_b   1.000
_cell.length_c   1.000
_cell.angle_alpha   90.00
_cell.angle_beta   90.00
_cell.angle_gamma   90.00
#
_symmetry.space_group_name_H-M   'P 1'
#
loop_
_entity.id
_entity.type
_entity.pdbx_description
1 polymer ?
#
loop_
_entity_poly.entity_id
_entity_poly.type
_entity_poly.pdbx_seq_one_letter_code
_entity_poly.pdbx_strand_id
1 'polypeptide(L)'
;MISRSGPVPLLLSGYWGHTGPMIVAFSLVPSGGRASREDGGVADAVAAAVRIVQESGLPHHTSSMFTEIEGSWDEVMDVVKRATEAVGEYGTRVSLVLKADIRPGFTGQLTAKVQ
;
A
#
# COMPACT_ATOMS: atom_id res chain seq x y z
N MET A 1 15.97 7.69 -6.02
CA MET A 1 16.16 7.63 -5.34
C MET A 1 17.14 7.33 -4.76
N ILE A 2 17.49 7.47 -4.45
CA ILE A 2 18.34 7.37 -3.98
C ILE A 2 18.65 6.46 -3.39
N SER A 3 18.95 6.03 -3.58
CA SER A 3 19.19 5.20 -3.16
C SER A 3 19.61 5.11 -2.08
N ARG A 4 19.52 5.15 -1.66
CA ARG A 4 19.82 5.09 -0.71
C ARG A 4 20.66 4.31 -0.34
N SER A 5 21.09 3.96 -1.00
CA SER A 5 21.88 3.13 -0.64
C SER A 5 22.85 3.60 0.16
N GLY A 6 23.39 4.41 -0.06
CA GLY A 6 24.28 4.91 0.84
C GLY A 6 23.58 5.28 2.05
N PRO A 7 24.26 5.56 3.05
CA PRO A 7 23.65 5.93 4.28
C PRO A 7 22.88 7.18 4.05
N VAL A 8 21.74 7.19 4.52
CA VAL A 8 20.95 8.36 4.52
C VAL A 8 21.57 9.31 5.49
N PRO A 9 21.70 10.55 5.13
CA PRO A 9 22.20 11.51 6.09
C PRO A 9 21.38 11.46 7.34
N LEU A 10 22.06 11.40 8.44
CA LEU A 10 21.38 11.31 9.69
C LEU A 10 20.38 12.40 9.87
N LEU A 11 20.68 13.53 9.33
CA LEU A 11 19.82 14.63 9.44
C LEU A 11 18.49 14.36 8.83
N LEU A 12 18.50 13.85 7.63
CA LEU A 12 17.28 13.52 6.98
C LEU A 12 16.57 12.41 7.64
N SER A 13 17.32 11.50 8.13
CA SER A 13 16.68 10.39 8.77
C SER A 13 16.01 10.83 10.02
N GLY A 14 16.44 11.84 10.63
CA GLY A 14 15.78 12.38 11.81
C GLY A 14 14.46 13.00 11.48
N TYR A 15 14.24 13.30 10.18
CA TYR A 15 13.00 13.90 9.82
C TYR A 15 12.04 12.89 9.35
N TRP A 16 12.21 12.48 8.16
CA TRP A 16 11.24 11.65 7.54
C TRP A 16 11.74 10.31 7.30
N GLY A 17 12.79 10.26 6.75
CA GLY A 17 13.46 9.22 6.24
C GLY A 17 13.05 7.96 6.69
N HIS A 18 13.56 7.54 7.52
CA HIS A 18 13.40 6.27 7.87
C HIS A 18 12.85 6.22 9.15
N THR A 19 12.51 7.35 9.61
CA THR A 19 12.31 7.35 10.95
C THR A 19 11.12 6.71 11.34
N GLY A 20 10.20 6.68 10.73
CA GLY A 20 9.07 6.10 11.31
C GLY A 20 8.20 5.54 10.29
N PRO A 21 7.39 4.64 10.70
CA PRO A 21 6.40 4.09 9.83
C PRO A 21 5.35 5.13 9.55
N MET A 22 4.70 4.92 8.44
CA MET A 22 3.53 5.70 8.11
C MET A 22 2.41 4.73 7.84
N ILE A 23 1.19 5.23 7.86
CA ILE A 23 0.04 4.44 7.49
C ILE A 23 -0.45 4.94 6.15
N VAL A 24 -0.66 4.02 5.22
CA VAL A 24 -1.24 4.35 3.93
C VAL A 24 -2.55 3.61 3.81
N ALA A 25 -3.60 4.35 3.46
CA ALA A 25 -4.89 3.76 3.13
C ALA A 25 -5.04 3.89 1.63
N PHE A 26 -5.34 2.78 0.97
CA PHE A 26 -5.46 2.84 -0.48
C PHE A 26 -6.58 1.93 -0.97
N SER A 27 -7.09 2.25 -2.15
CA SER A 27 -8.06 1.41 -2.81
C SER A 27 -7.73 1.36 -4.29
N LEU A 28 -8.01 0.22 -4.90
CA LEU A 28 -7.72 -0.02 -6.29
C LEU A 28 -8.97 -0.52 -6.97
N VAL A 29 -9.34 0.12 -8.06
CA VAL A 29 -10.53 -0.27 -8.79
C VAL A 29 -10.16 -0.49 -10.25
N PRO A 30 -10.18 -1.74 -10.71
CA PRO A 30 -9.93 -2.00 -12.12
C PRO A 30 -11.19 -1.75 -12.94
N SER A 31 -11.02 -1.39 -14.19
CA SER A 31 -12.14 -1.27 -15.11
C SER A 31 -11.70 -1.71 -16.49
N GLY A 32 -12.67 -2.13 -17.29
CA GLY A 32 -12.39 -2.65 -18.62
C GLY A 32 -11.86 -4.07 -18.55
N GLY A 33 -11.65 -4.66 -19.70
CA GLY A 33 -11.08 -6.01 -19.76
C GLY A 33 -11.84 -7.00 -18.91
N ARG A 34 -11.10 -7.83 -18.18
CA ARG A 34 -11.71 -8.86 -17.35
C ARG A 34 -12.50 -8.27 -16.18
N ALA A 35 -12.16 -7.07 -15.77
CA ALA A 35 -12.86 -6.45 -14.65
C ALA A 35 -14.29 -6.09 -14.99
N SER A 36 -14.60 -5.95 -16.27
CA SER A 36 -15.96 -5.59 -16.63
C SER A 36 -16.85 -6.79 -16.87
N ARG A 37 -16.33 -8.00 -16.66
CA ARG A 37 -17.16 -9.19 -16.83
C ARG A 37 -17.95 -9.46 -15.58
N GLU A 38 -19.03 -10.17 -15.75
CA GLU A 38 -19.84 -10.53 -14.61
C GLU A 38 -19.37 -11.79 -13.91
N ASP A 39 -18.31 -12.39 -14.41
CA ASP A 39 -17.86 -13.66 -13.87
C ASP A 39 -16.86 -13.52 -12.73
N GLY A 40 -16.78 -12.37 -12.11
CA GLY A 40 -15.93 -12.24 -10.93
C GLY A 40 -14.58 -11.60 -11.18
N GLY A 41 -14.41 -10.90 -12.29
CA GLY A 41 -13.13 -10.27 -12.59
C GLY A 41 -12.69 -9.29 -11.53
N VAL A 42 -13.62 -8.51 -10.98
CA VAL A 42 -13.28 -7.56 -9.92
C VAL A 42 -12.89 -8.30 -8.64
N ALA A 43 -13.62 -9.36 -8.32
CA ALA A 43 -13.31 -10.12 -7.12
C ALA A 43 -11.92 -10.76 -7.21
N ASP A 44 -11.57 -11.24 -8.41
CA ASP A 44 -10.25 -11.82 -8.62
C ASP A 44 -9.16 -10.76 -8.46
N ALA A 45 -9.41 -9.55 -8.96
CA ALA A 45 -8.46 -8.46 -8.84
C ALA A 45 -8.25 -8.08 -7.38
N VAL A 46 -9.34 -8.00 -6.63
CA VAL A 46 -9.26 -7.67 -5.21
C VAL A 46 -8.46 -8.75 -4.47
N ALA A 47 -8.73 -10.01 -4.78
CA ALA A 47 -8.00 -11.10 -4.14
C ALA A 47 -6.51 -11.03 -4.43
N ALA A 48 -6.15 -10.65 -5.68
CA ALA A 48 -4.75 -10.54 -6.03
C ALA A 48 -4.07 -9.43 -5.23
N ALA A 49 -4.75 -8.29 -5.06
CA ALA A 49 -4.19 -7.19 -4.29
C ALA A 49 -4.04 -7.58 -2.82
N VAL A 50 -5.05 -8.24 -2.26
CA VAL A 50 -5.00 -8.65 -0.87
C VAL A 50 -3.84 -9.61 -0.63
N ARG A 51 -3.60 -10.51 -1.58
CA ARG A 51 -2.49 -11.44 -1.44
C ARG A 51 -1.16 -10.71 -1.37
N ILE A 52 -0.97 -9.70 -2.20
CA ILE A 52 0.26 -8.91 -2.18
C ILE A 52 0.45 -8.28 -0.80
N VAL A 53 -0.63 -7.72 -0.25
CA VAL A 53 -0.56 -7.08 1.06
C VAL A 53 -0.19 -8.11 2.13
N GLN A 54 -0.84 -9.26 2.11
CA GLN A 54 -0.57 -10.30 3.10
C GLN A 54 0.86 -10.80 3.01
N GLU A 55 1.37 -10.99 1.79
CA GLU A 55 2.71 -11.51 1.61
C GLU A 55 3.77 -10.51 1.99
N SER A 56 3.42 -9.23 2.08
CA SER A 56 4.39 -8.22 2.45
C SER A 56 4.86 -8.36 3.89
N GLY A 57 4.06 -8.96 4.73
CA GLY A 57 4.38 -9.07 6.14
C GLY A 57 4.19 -7.78 6.93
N LEU A 58 3.76 -6.72 6.30
CA LEU A 58 3.54 -5.46 7.00
C LEU A 58 2.22 -5.50 7.76
N PRO A 59 2.14 -4.78 8.87
CA PRO A 59 0.85 -4.65 9.56
C PRO A 59 -0.18 -4.07 8.61
N HIS A 60 -1.33 -4.66 8.58
CA HIS A 60 -2.36 -4.21 7.64
C HIS A 60 -3.75 -4.50 8.16
N HIS A 61 -4.71 -3.79 7.58
CA HIS A 61 -6.11 -3.93 7.93
C HIS A 61 -6.93 -3.63 6.69
N THR A 62 -7.85 -4.52 6.35
CA THR A 62 -8.69 -4.32 5.18
C THR A 62 -10.12 -4.11 5.62
N SER A 63 -10.69 -3.00 5.19
CA SER A 63 -12.09 -2.72 5.43
C SER A 63 -12.83 -2.85 4.10
N SER A 64 -14.10 -2.54 4.11
CA SER A 64 -14.88 -2.63 2.88
C SER A 64 -14.50 -1.55 1.88
N MET A 65 -13.84 -0.49 2.34
CA MET A 65 -13.53 0.63 1.45
C MET A 65 -12.06 0.74 1.12
N PHE A 66 -11.21 0.47 2.07
CA PHE A 66 -9.78 0.68 1.92
C PHE A 66 -8.99 -0.41 2.57
N THR A 67 -7.76 -0.58 2.08
CA THR A 67 -6.76 -1.39 2.75
C THR A 67 -5.76 -0.43 3.37
N GLU A 68 -5.43 -0.66 4.64
CA GLU A 68 -4.46 0.14 5.36
C GLU A 68 -3.22 -0.70 5.62
N ILE A 69 -2.06 -0.12 5.39
CA ILE A 69 -0.81 -0.80 5.70
C ILE A 69 0.12 0.18 6.40
N GLU A 70 0.99 -0.37 7.22
CA GLU A 70 1.92 0.44 7.99
C GLU A 70 3.34 -0.02 7.71
N GLY A 71 4.24 0.91 7.53
CA GLY A 71 5.64 0.60 7.29
C GLY A 71 6.39 1.86 6.90
N SER A 72 7.63 1.69 6.51
CA SER A 72 8.40 2.81 6.02
C SER A 72 7.88 3.24 4.66
N TRP A 73 8.28 4.41 4.24
CA TRP A 73 7.86 4.92 2.94
C TRP A 73 8.15 3.90 1.84
N ASP A 74 9.39 3.41 1.81
CA ASP A 74 9.77 2.50 0.73
C ASP A 74 8.99 1.19 0.81
N GLU A 75 8.77 0.69 2.01
CA GLU A 75 8.04 -0.56 2.17
C GLU A 75 6.60 -0.45 1.72
N VAL A 76 5.90 0.58 2.20
CA VAL A 76 4.49 0.69 1.87
C VAL A 76 4.27 1.07 0.41
N MET A 77 5.13 1.92 -0.13
CA MET A 77 4.95 2.31 -1.53
C MET A 77 5.27 1.15 -2.46
N ASP A 78 6.20 0.29 -2.08
CA ASP A 78 6.47 -0.91 -2.87
C ASP A 78 5.25 -1.83 -2.90
N VAL A 79 4.60 -2.00 -1.76
CA VAL A 79 3.41 -2.83 -1.69
C VAL A 79 2.30 -2.24 -2.55
N VAL A 80 2.08 -0.94 -2.46
CA VAL A 80 1.06 -0.28 -3.25
C VAL A 80 1.35 -0.46 -4.74
N LYS A 81 2.60 -0.32 -5.12
CA LYS A 81 2.98 -0.48 -6.52
C LYS A 81 2.67 -1.90 -7.00
N ARG A 82 3.09 -2.89 -6.24
CA ARG A 82 2.89 -4.28 -6.64
C ARG A 82 1.41 -4.65 -6.66
N ALA A 83 0.65 -4.14 -5.69
CA ALA A 83 -0.78 -4.38 -5.68
C ALA A 83 -1.45 -3.75 -6.89
N THR A 84 -1.02 -2.54 -7.24
CA THR A 84 -1.58 -1.86 -8.41
C THR A 84 -1.28 -2.65 -9.69
N GLU A 85 -0.05 -3.15 -9.79
CA GLU A 85 0.33 -3.95 -10.95
C GLU A 85 -0.48 -5.24 -11.02
N ALA A 86 -0.70 -5.88 -9.89
CA ALA A 86 -1.48 -7.11 -9.86
C ALA A 86 -2.92 -6.87 -10.29
N VAL A 87 -3.51 -5.78 -9.81
CA VAL A 87 -4.88 -5.44 -10.21
C VAL A 87 -4.92 -5.08 -11.69
N GLY A 88 -3.85 -4.47 -12.18
CA GLY A 88 -3.77 -4.10 -13.58
C GLY A 88 -3.84 -5.25 -14.55
N GLU A 89 -3.57 -6.47 -14.07
CA GLU A 89 -3.69 -7.64 -14.92
C GLU A 89 -5.14 -7.95 -15.25
N TYR A 90 -6.06 -7.39 -14.49
CA TYR A 90 -7.48 -7.71 -14.64
C TYR A 90 -8.29 -6.65 -15.35
N GLY A 91 -7.69 -5.54 -15.70
CA GLY A 91 -8.42 -4.49 -16.38
C GLY A 91 -7.53 -3.73 -17.33
N THR A 92 -8.13 -2.85 -18.10
CA THR A 92 -7.37 -1.99 -18.98
C THR A 92 -7.06 -0.66 -18.32
N ARG A 93 -7.61 -0.44 -17.11
CA ARG A 93 -7.42 0.78 -16.37
C ARG A 93 -7.53 0.47 -14.89
N VAL A 94 -6.70 1.10 -14.09
CA VAL A 94 -6.78 0.97 -12.63
C VAL A 94 -6.87 2.37 -12.05
N SER A 95 -7.84 2.55 -11.19
CA SER A 95 -7.96 3.79 -10.44
C SER A 95 -7.41 3.55 -9.04
N LEU A 96 -6.41 4.32 -8.66
CA LEU A 96 -5.78 4.21 -7.35
C LEU A 96 -6.10 5.45 -6.55
N VAL A 97 -6.64 5.25 -5.35
CA VAL A 97 -6.80 6.33 -4.39
C VAL A 97 -5.90 6.01 -3.22
N LEU A 98 -5.11 6.96 -2.79
CA LEU A 98 -4.14 6.73 -1.72
C LEU A 98 -4.12 7.92 -0.79
N LYS A 99 -4.13 7.64 0.49
CA LYS A 99 -3.98 8.65 1.52
C LYS A 99 -2.91 8.18 2.49
N ALA A 100 -1.98 9.03 2.81
CA ALA A 100 -0.89 8.68 3.71
C ALA A 100 -0.97 9.53 4.98
N ASP A 101 -0.76 8.87 6.11
CA ASP A 101 -0.66 9.53 7.41
C ASP A 101 0.75 9.29 7.89
N ILE A 102 1.53 10.35 7.94
CA ILE A 102 2.95 10.26 8.20
C ILE A 102 3.25 10.95 9.51
N ARG A 103 3.77 10.19 10.47
CA ARG A 103 4.12 10.72 11.78
C ARG A 103 5.50 10.23 12.14
N PRO A 104 6.52 11.01 11.82
CA PRO A 104 7.90 10.59 12.09
C PRO A 104 8.08 10.28 13.57
N GLY A 105 8.75 9.18 13.82
CA GLY A 105 9.05 8.79 15.20
C GLY A 105 7.99 7.98 15.90
N PHE A 106 6.84 7.77 15.26
CA PHE A 106 5.79 6.97 15.87
C PHE A 106 5.79 5.59 15.21
N THR A 107 5.40 4.59 15.97
CA THR A 107 5.30 3.24 15.45
C THR A 107 4.03 2.62 15.96
N GLY A 108 3.60 1.56 15.30
CA GLY A 108 2.43 0.84 15.75
C GLY A 108 1.13 1.60 15.61
N GLN A 109 1.09 2.58 14.72
CA GLN A 109 -0.07 3.44 14.62
C GLN A 109 -1.31 2.71 14.14
N LEU A 110 -1.13 1.75 13.28
CA LEU A 110 -2.28 1.04 12.75
C LEU A 110 -2.97 0.26 13.87
N THR A 111 -2.19 -0.42 14.68
CA THR A 111 -2.74 -1.15 15.81
C THR A 111 -3.44 -0.22 16.78
N ALA A 112 -2.83 0.92 17.05
CA ALA A 112 -3.43 1.88 17.96
C ALA A 112 -4.76 2.41 17.43
N LYS A 113 -4.84 2.61 16.12
CA LYS A 113 -6.08 3.13 15.55
C LYS A 113 -7.19 2.09 15.57
N VAL A 114 -6.83 0.85 15.45
CA VAL A 114 -7.82 -0.20 15.36
C VAL A 114 -8.36 -0.53 16.75
N GLN A 115 -7.54 -0.39 17.75
CA GLN A 115 -7.99 -0.63 19.10
C GLN A 115 -8.79 0.52 19.62
#